data_56851d6b5cca34b9c5d01845489267cf
#
_entry.id   56851d6b5cca34b9c5d01845489267cf
#
_cell.length_a   1.000
_cell.length_b   1.000
_cell.length_c   1.000
_cell.angle_alpha   90.00
_cell.angle_beta   90.00
_cell.angle_gamma   90.00
#
_symmetry.space_group_name_H-M   'P 1'
#
loop_
_entity.id
_entity.type
_entity.pdbx_description
1 polymer ?
#
loop_
_entity_poly.entity_id
_entity_poly.type
_entity_poly.pdbx_seq_one_letter_code
_entity_poly.pdbx_strand_id
1 'polypeptide(L)'
;MKLTWITIVTTKFEESKEFYRDFLGMEPGAAFSPNEFMDIAFFKDQNGMQVELIWSKKKTEASDSDHIYIGTFFDDYSKQYEEAKKRGIIKSEPAPQGPTNMCFVVKDPNGVNVQIIQPK
;
A
#
# COMPACT_ATOMS: atom_id res chain seq x y z
N MET A 1 -12.72 -1.00 19.79
CA MET A 1 -12.49 -1.57 18.46
C MET A 1 -11.04 -1.29 18.07
N LYS A 2 -10.37 -2.25 17.46
CA LYS A 2 -8.99 -2.10 17.01
C LYS A 2 -8.90 -2.58 15.56
N LEU A 3 -8.46 -1.71 14.66
CA LEU A 3 -8.14 -2.13 13.30
C LEU A 3 -6.84 -2.95 13.34
N THR A 4 -6.88 -4.15 12.82
CA THR A 4 -5.75 -5.08 12.86
C THR A 4 -5.07 -5.20 11.51
N TRP A 5 -5.84 -5.39 10.44
CA TRP A 5 -5.31 -5.41 9.10
C TRP A 5 -6.36 -5.04 8.06
N ILE A 6 -5.85 -4.70 6.87
CA ILE A 6 -6.63 -4.53 5.65
C ILE A 6 -6.24 -5.67 4.72
N THR A 7 -7.22 -6.35 4.13
CA THR A 7 -6.96 -7.40 3.17
C THR A 7 -7.14 -6.89 1.76
N ILE A 8 -6.14 -7.12 0.92
CA ILE A 8 -6.18 -6.82 -0.50
C ILE A 8 -6.05 -8.13 -1.26
N VAL A 9 -7.10 -8.50 -1.98
CA VAL A 9 -7.07 -9.68 -2.86
C VAL A 9 -6.49 -9.23 -4.19
N THR A 10 -5.34 -9.76 -4.54
CA THR A 10 -4.54 -9.25 -5.64
C THR A 10 -4.36 -10.27 -6.76
N THR A 11 -4.30 -9.79 -8.00
CA THR A 11 -3.84 -10.57 -9.14
C THR A 11 -2.36 -10.30 -9.45
N LYS A 12 -1.71 -9.40 -8.68
CA LYS A 12 -0.33 -8.97 -8.87
C LYS A 12 0.44 -9.13 -7.57
N PHE A 13 0.64 -10.37 -7.15
CA PHE A 13 1.16 -10.68 -5.82
C PHE A 13 2.60 -10.17 -5.63
N GLU A 14 3.50 -10.46 -6.56
CA GLU A 14 4.91 -10.06 -6.43
C GLU A 14 5.08 -8.54 -6.47
N GLU A 15 4.40 -7.86 -7.40
CA GLU A 15 4.44 -6.40 -7.48
C GLU A 15 3.86 -5.76 -6.23
N SER A 16 2.80 -6.35 -5.67
CA SER A 16 2.17 -5.85 -4.44
C SER A 16 3.09 -6.01 -3.23
N LYS A 17 3.76 -7.16 -3.10
CA LYS A 17 4.74 -7.37 -2.03
C LYS A 17 5.86 -6.34 -2.11
N GLU A 18 6.38 -6.10 -3.32
CA GLU A 18 7.44 -5.12 -3.54
C GLU A 18 6.98 -3.71 -3.16
N PHE A 19 5.75 -3.34 -3.52
CA PHE A 19 5.20 -2.02 -3.19
C PHE A 19 5.12 -1.80 -1.68
N TYR A 20 4.52 -2.74 -0.95
CA TYR A 20 4.33 -2.56 0.50
C TYR A 20 5.62 -2.72 1.28
N ARG A 21 6.49 -3.63 0.88
CA ARG A 21 7.77 -3.84 1.53
C ARG A 21 8.80 -2.76 1.17
N ASP A 22 9.00 -2.51 -0.12
CA ASP A 22 10.13 -1.70 -0.58
C ASP A 22 9.76 -0.22 -0.74
N PHE A 23 8.60 0.07 -1.33
CA PHE A 23 8.19 1.47 -1.47
C PHE A 23 7.67 2.05 -0.17
N LEU A 24 6.71 1.40 0.48
CA LEU A 24 6.17 1.90 1.74
C LEU A 24 7.07 1.59 2.95
N GLY A 25 7.99 0.66 2.83
CA GLY A 25 8.90 0.33 3.92
C GLY A 25 8.26 -0.46 5.05
N MET A 26 7.18 -1.19 4.78
CA MET A 26 6.55 -2.01 5.79
C MET A 26 7.39 -3.26 6.05
N GLU A 27 7.34 -3.74 7.29
CA GLU A 27 8.09 -4.92 7.70
C GLU A 27 7.34 -6.19 7.32
N PRO A 28 8.00 -7.16 6.65
CA PRO A 28 7.37 -8.45 6.36
C PRO A 28 6.95 -9.17 7.64
N GLY A 29 5.72 -9.67 7.65
CA GLY A 29 5.18 -10.47 8.74
C GLY A 29 4.99 -11.92 8.30
N ALA A 30 3.86 -12.53 8.70
CA ALA A 30 3.56 -13.89 8.33
C ALA A 30 3.41 -14.03 6.81
N ALA A 31 3.91 -15.14 6.27
CA ALA A 31 3.74 -15.49 4.86
C ALA A 31 3.56 -16.99 4.77
N PHE A 32 2.51 -17.42 4.11
CA PHE A 32 2.19 -18.85 4.04
C PHE A 32 1.21 -19.15 2.91
N SER A 33 1.10 -20.43 2.58
CA SER A 33 0.14 -20.92 1.58
C SER A 33 -0.82 -21.88 2.30
N PRO A 34 -2.06 -21.43 2.60
CA PRO A 34 -3.00 -22.29 3.34
C PRO A 34 -3.45 -23.50 2.53
N ASN A 35 -3.35 -23.43 1.21
CA ASN A 35 -3.63 -24.54 0.31
C ASN A 35 -2.88 -24.33 -1.01
N GLU A 36 -3.05 -25.25 -1.96
CA GLU A 36 -2.33 -25.17 -3.25
C GLU A 36 -2.81 -24.05 -4.18
N PHE A 37 -3.91 -23.37 -3.85
CA PHE A 37 -4.52 -22.35 -4.68
C PHE A 37 -4.29 -20.93 -4.18
N MET A 38 -3.74 -20.75 -2.98
CA MET A 38 -3.60 -19.44 -2.35
C MET A 38 -2.21 -19.21 -1.77
N ASP A 39 -1.75 -17.98 -1.90
CA ASP A 39 -0.59 -17.47 -1.18
C ASP A 39 -1.00 -16.22 -0.40
N ILE A 40 -0.52 -16.10 0.82
CA ILE A 40 -0.82 -14.99 1.73
C ILE A 40 0.47 -14.40 2.25
N ALA A 41 0.54 -13.06 2.27
CA ALA A 41 1.67 -12.35 2.85
C ALA A 41 1.16 -11.15 3.64
N PHE A 42 1.69 -10.97 4.86
CA PHE A 42 1.39 -9.83 5.72
C PHE A 42 2.58 -8.88 5.77
N PHE A 43 2.28 -7.59 5.82
CA PHE A 43 3.25 -6.53 6.05
C PHE A 43 2.72 -5.63 7.14
N LYS A 44 3.57 -5.16 8.05
CA LYS A 44 3.14 -4.35 9.18
C LYS A 44 3.88 -3.02 9.26
N ASP A 45 3.21 -2.01 9.78
CA ASP A 45 3.79 -0.71 10.04
C ASP A 45 4.39 -0.63 11.45
N GLN A 46 4.86 0.55 11.83
CA GLN A 46 5.47 0.78 13.13
C GLN A 46 4.51 0.60 14.30
N ASN A 47 3.22 0.74 14.08
CA ASN A 47 2.19 0.66 15.11
C ASN A 47 1.48 -0.69 15.15
N GLY A 48 1.88 -1.62 14.30
CA GLY A 48 1.30 -2.95 14.26
C GLY A 48 0.09 -3.10 13.34
N MET A 49 -0.30 -2.05 12.63
CA MET A 49 -1.33 -2.16 11.59
C MET A 49 -0.75 -2.94 10.42
N GLN A 50 -1.53 -3.84 9.85
CA GLN A 50 -1.04 -4.74 8.81
C GLN A 50 -1.82 -4.60 7.52
N VAL A 51 -1.15 -4.93 6.42
CA VAL A 51 -1.76 -5.19 5.12
C VAL A 51 -1.58 -6.68 4.85
N GLU A 52 -2.69 -7.35 4.57
CA GLU A 52 -2.69 -8.76 4.16
C GLU A 52 -2.91 -8.80 2.65
N LEU A 53 -1.97 -9.40 1.93
CA LEU A 53 -2.11 -9.66 0.50
C LEU A 53 -2.51 -11.11 0.30
N ILE A 54 -3.61 -11.33 -0.43
CA ILE A 54 -4.07 -12.67 -0.77
C ILE A 54 -4.06 -12.81 -2.28
N TRP A 55 -3.29 -13.78 -2.78
CA TRP A 55 -3.31 -14.18 -4.18
C TRP A 55 -3.98 -15.53 -4.31
N SER A 56 -4.97 -15.63 -5.20
CA SER A 56 -5.66 -16.88 -5.49
C SER A 56 -5.50 -17.20 -6.97
N LYS A 57 -5.07 -18.43 -7.25
CA LYS A 57 -4.93 -18.92 -8.64
C LYS A 57 -6.25 -18.92 -9.38
N LYS A 58 -7.38 -18.94 -8.66
CA LYS A 58 -8.71 -18.96 -9.26
C LYS A 58 -9.24 -17.58 -9.61
N LYS A 59 -8.64 -16.52 -9.06
CA LYS A 59 -9.10 -15.16 -9.33
C LYS A 59 -8.25 -14.55 -10.43
N THR A 60 -8.88 -14.21 -11.55
CA THR A 60 -8.20 -13.70 -12.73
C THR A 60 -8.49 -12.22 -13.00
N GLU A 61 -9.40 -11.60 -12.23
CA GLU A 61 -9.80 -10.21 -12.43
C GLU A 61 -9.39 -9.35 -11.26
N ALA A 62 -8.85 -8.16 -11.57
CA ALA A 62 -8.54 -7.16 -10.56
C ALA A 62 -9.83 -6.48 -10.10
N SER A 63 -9.94 -6.19 -8.82
CA SER A 63 -11.03 -5.38 -8.27
C SER A 63 -10.76 -3.92 -8.57
N ASP A 64 -11.84 -3.15 -8.75
CA ASP A 64 -11.73 -1.71 -8.80
C ASP A 64 -11.60 -1.18 -7.36
N SER A 65 -10.45 -0.65 -7.03
CA SER A 65 -10.15 -0.13 -5.70
C SER A 65 -9.93 1.38 -5.69
N ASP A 66 -10.34 2.06 -6.75
CA ASP A 66 -10.07 3.48 -6.94
C ASP A 66 -10.75 4.38 -5.89
N HIS A 67 -11.73 3.86 -5.18
CA HIS A 67 -12.44 4.62 -4.16
C HIS A 67 -11.93 4.38 -2.74
N ILE A 68 -10.88 3.59 -2.59
CA ILE A 68 -10.26 3.31 -1.29
C ILE A 68 -8.95 4.08 -1.18
N TYR A 69 -8.78 4.79 -0.06
CA TYR A 69 -7.58 5.56 0.23
C TYR A 69 -6.98 5.09 1.55
N ILE A 70 -5.66 4.86 1.54
CA ILE A 70 -4.90 4.52 2.75
C ILE A 70 -4.01 5.72 3.06
N GLY A 71 -4.19 6.33 4.22
CA GLY A 71 -3.38 7.48 4.64
C GLY A 71 -2.12 7.02 5.36
N THR A 72 -0.98 7.60 5.00
CA THR A 72 0.31 7.29 5.61
C THR A 72 1.07 8.58 5.90
N PHE A 73 1.81 8.60 7.00
CA PHE A 73 2.75 9.69 7.32
C PHE A 73 4.18 9.25 7.03
N PHE A 74 4.91 10.11 6.35
CA PHE A 74 6.33 9.87 6.07
C PHE A 74 7.16 11.05 6.55
N ASP A 75 8.11 10.80 7.46
CA ASP A 75 9.01 11.82 7.96
C ASP A 75 9.88 12.38 6.83
N ASP A 76 10.39 11.52 5.96
CA ASP A 76 11.14 11.93 4.79
C ASP A 76 10.22 12.00 3.56
N TYR A 77 9.32 12.97 3.59
CA TYR A 77 8.32 13.19 2.56
C TYR A 77 8.94 13.44 1.18
N SER A 78 9.99 14.27 1.13
CA SER A 78 10.62 14.63 -0.14
C SER A 78 11.27 13.42 -0.81
N LYS A 79 11.92 12.57 -0.03
CA LYS A 79 12.53 11.35 -0.56
C LYS A 79 11.47 10.40 -1.10
N GLN A 80 10.36 10.28 -0.40
CA GLN A 80 9.25 9.43 -0.82
C GLN A 80 8.64 9.94 -2.13
N TYR A 81 8.53 11.24 -2.30
CA TYR A 81 8.07 11.83 -3.54
C TYR A 81 9.00 11.50 -4.71
N GLU A 82 10.31 11.66 -4.52
CA GLU A 82 11.28 11.35 -5.58
C GLU A 82 11.22 9.87 -5.97
N GLU A 83 11.07 8.98 -5.01
CA GLU A 83 10.95 7.54 -5.28
C GLU A 83 9.67 7.22 -6.04
N ALA A 84 8.55 7.83 -5.66
CA ALA A 84 7.28 7.66 -6.36
C ALA A 84 7.36 8.16 -7.80
N LYS A 85 8.04 9.27 -8.00
CA LYS A 85 8.25 9.85 -9.32
C LYS A 85 9.07 8.91 -10.20
N LYS A 86 10.14 8.34 -9.67
CA LYS A 86 10.97 7.35 -10.38
C LYS A 86 10.16 6.13 -10.80
N ARG A 87 9.25 5.68 -9.94
CA ARG A 87 8.40 4.52 -10.21
C ARG A 87 7.24 4.82 -11.15
N GLY A 88 6.95 6.10 -11.39
CA GLY A 88 5.84 6.50 -12.25
C GLY A 88 4.47 6.16 -11.68
N ILE A 89 4.31 6.18 -10.37
CA ILE A 89 3.07 5.75 -9.69
C ILE A 89 2.27 6.91 -9.09
N ILE A 90 2.65 8.14 -9.34
CA ILE A 90 1.94 9.30 -8.79
C ILE A 90 0.60 9.46 -9.50
N LYS A 91 -0.48 9.46 -8.71
CA LYS A 91 -1.82 9.76 -9.19
C LYS A 91 -2.13 11.23 -9.08
N SER A 92 -1.77 11.86 -7.96
CA SER A 92 -2.02 13.28 -7.70
C SER A 92 -0.78 13.93 -7.14
N GLU A 93 -0.35 15.04 -7.75
CA GLU A 93 0.83 15.78 -7.34
C GLU A 93 0.63 16.43 -5.96
N PRO A 94 1.72 16.81 -5.28
CA PRO A 94 1.62 17.43 -3.96
C PRO A 94 0.66 18.62 -3.93
N ALA A 95 -0.20 18.61 -2.93
CA ALA A 95 -1.19 19.68 -2.69
C ALA A 95 -1.47 19.76 -1.20
N PRO A 96 -1.95 20.92 -0.72
CA PRO A 96 -2.34 21.03 0.69
C PRO A 96 -3.44 20.05 1.05
N GLN A 97 -3.30 19.40 2.21
CA GLN A 97 -4.33 18.56 2.80
C GLN A 97 -4.65 19.16 4.18
N GLY A 98 -5.78 19.82 4.28
CA GLY A 98 -6.08 20.56 5.49
C GLY A 98 -5.15 21.77 5.65
N PRO A 99 -5.14 22.41 6.83
CA PRO A 99 -4.40 23.66 7.03
C PRO A 99 -2.89 23.53 7.14
N THR A 100 -2.36 22.34 7.40
CA THR A 100 -0.96 22.19 7.83
C THR A 100 -0.17 21.10 7.12
N ASN A 101 -0.81 20.21 6.41
CA ASN A 101 -0.13 19.08 5.78
C ASN A 101 -0.08 19.23 4.27
N MET A 102 0.98 18.67 3.67
CA MET A 102 1.04 18.44 2.23
C MET A 102 0.82 16.95 1.98
N CYS A 103 0.20 16.63 0.87
CA CYS A 103 -0.12 15.25 0.51
C CYS A 103 0.01 15.05 -0.98
N PHE A 104 0.59 13.95 -1.40
CA PHE A 104 0.44 13.45 -2.75
C PHE A 104 -0.15 12.04 -2.69
N VAL A 105 -0.66 11.56 -3.81
CA VAL A 105 -1.32 10.25 -3.86
C VAL A 105 -0.62 9.39 -4.89
N VAL A 106 -0.35 8.15 -4.51
CA VAL A 106 0.17 7.13 -5.42
C VAL A 106 -0.86 6.01 -5.55
N LYS A 107 -0.73 5.21 -6.59
CA LYS A 107 -1.51 3.99 -6.74
C LYS A 107 -0.64 2.78 -6.46
N ASP A 108 -1.17 1.84 -5.67
CA ASP A 108 -0.54 0.54 -5.54
C ASP A 108 -0.84 -0.30 -6.80
N PRO A 109 -0.25 -1.50 -6.95
CA PRO A 109 -0.51 -2.32 -8.14
C PRO A 109 -1.96 -2.77 -8.32
N ASN A 110 -2.80 -2.64 -7.30
CA ASN A 110 -4.20 -3.08 -7.31
C ASN A 110 -5.19 -1.93 -7.50
N GLY A 111 -4.68 -0.72 -7.73
CA GLY A 111 -5.52 0.46 -7.89
C GLY A 111 -5.94 1.11 -6.57
N VAL A 112 -5.43 0.65 -5.43
CA VAL A 112 -5.67 1.29 -4.13
C VAL A 112 -4.89 2.60 -4.08
N ASN A 113 -5.55 3.67 -3.63
CA ASN A 113 -4.90 4.96 -3.48
C ASN A 113 -4.17 5.01 -2.13
N VAL A 114 -2.92 5.41 -2.16
CA VAL A 114 -2.14 5.61 -0.94
C VAL A 114 -1.77 7.07 -0.84
N GLN A 115 -2.22 7.73 0.22
CA GLN A 115 -1.90 9.11 0.51
C GLN A 115 -0.57 9.16 1.24
N ILE A 116 0.38 9.89 0.69
CA ILE A 116 1.67 10.13 1.32
C ILE A 116 1.60 11.52 1.91
N ILE A 117 1.57 11.60 3.23
CA ILE A 117 1.28 12.83 3.96
C ILE A 117 2.53 13.25 4.72
N GLN A 118 2.89 14.51 4.55
CA GLN A 118 3.98 15.12 5.32
C GLN A 118 3.44 15.39 6.72
N PRO A 119 4.02 14.79 7.76
CA PRO A 119 3.59 15.10 9.12
C PRO A 119 4.00 16.54 9.49
N LYS A 120 3.29 17.07 10.44
CA LYS A 120 3.58 18.41 10.96
C LYS A 120 4.93 18.49 11.64
#